data_f672a5b846a334ffbc8d59a85a6dbb7e
#
_entry.id   f672a5b846a334ffbc8d59a85a6dbb7e
#
_cell.length_a   1.000
_cell.length_b   1.000
_cell.length_c   1.000
_cell.angle_alpha   90.00
_cell.angle_beta   90.00
_cell.angle_gamma   90.00
#
_symmetry.space_group_name_H-M   'P 1'
#
loop_
_entity.id
_entity.type
_entity.pdbx_description
1 polymer ?
#
loop_
_entity_poly.entity_id
_entity_poly.type
_entity_poly.pdbx_seq_one_letter_code
_entity_poly.pdbx_strand_id
1 'polypeptide(L)'
;MSKVTLCIAGEMRYWEITKNVFNSFDADIFISTWDTNDRQDNYPYKFHGNKNINNEIVDGLDNLIEAEFLPKEIESKFTFNIPKYWYLIHRCNLLKTKQEVKENFKYDLVLITRPDVLYGKGLFKSLSHKLDELCVYSSEINLKEEFYGLGTMDAAAYGTSSTMDIFSSLYKHTFMSDDFNMIPMGHSVIPFYMKYIGLNMGKSQISQNLINKIRKPEQFKKLIGDTNV
;
A
#
# COMPACT_ATOMS: atom_id res chain seq x y z
N MET A 1 9.68 -5.04 22.36
CA MET A 1 9.07 -5.59 21.14
C MET A 1 9.13 -4.50 20.09
N SER A 2 9.45 -4.85 18.85
CA SER A 2 9.41 -3.89 17.74
C SER A 2 7.97 -3.45 17.48
N LYS A 3 7.74 -2.15 17.36
CA LYS A 3 6.44 -1.62 16.97
C LYS A 3 6.32 -1.65 15.45
N VAL A 4 5.36 -2.40 14.96
CA VAL A 4 5.11 -2.60 13.53
C VAL A 4 3.78 -1.96 13.15
N THR A 5 3.70 -1.38 11.94
CA THR A 5 2.43 -0.88 11.41
C THR A 5 2.22 -1.22 9.96
N LEU A 6 0.94 -1.37 9.62
CA LEU A 6 0.42 -1.51 8.26
C LEU A 6 -0.29 -0.23 7.83
N CYS A 7 0.16 0.37 6.75
CA CYS A 7 -0.53 1.44 6.05
C CYS A 7 -1.20 0.85 4.80
N ILE A 8 -2.51 0.62 4.87
CA ILE A 8 -3.28 0.03 3.77
C ILE A 8 -3.89 1.17 2.95
N ALA A 9 -3.39 1.36 1.73
CA ALA A 9 -3.79 2.44 0.85
C ALA A 9 -4.31 1.92 -0.49
N GLY A 10 -5.44 2.43 -0.96
CA GLY A 10 -6.01 2.04 -2.26
C GLY A 10 -7.51 1.80 -2.22
N GLU A 11 -8.08 1.44 -3.38
CA GLU A 11 -9.47 1.04 -3.49
C GLU A 11 -9.69 -0.31 -2.78
N MET A 12 -10.78 -0.47 -2.02
CA MET A 12 -11.13 -1.66 -1.24
C MET A 12 -11.58 -2.86 -2.10
N ARG A 13 -10.71 -3.22 -3.06
CA ARG A 13 -10.91 -4.39 -3.92
C ARG A 13 -10.61 -5.65 -3.15
N TYR A 14 -11.47 -6.66 -3.29
CA TYR A 14 -11.29 -7.96 -2.62
C TYR A 14 -11.12 -7.89 -1.10
N TRP A 15 -11.54 -6.77 -0.51
CA TRP A 15 -11.35 -6.50 0.92
C TRP A 15 -11.93 -7.60 1.81
N GLU A 16 -13.13 -8.09 1.48
CA GLU A 16 -13.78 -9.17 2.23
C GLU A 16 -12.91 -10.44 2.33
N ILE A 17 -12.02 -10.63 1.35
CA ILE A 17 -11.11 -11.76 1.30
C ILE A 17 -9.81 -11.45 2.05
N THR A 18 -9.26 -10.26 1.87
CA THR A 18 -7.94 -9.90 2.38
C THR A 18 -7.98 -9.41 3.82
N LYS A 19 -9.11 -8.90 4.29
CA LYS A 19 -9.31 -8.37 5.63
C LYS A 19 -8.84 -9.32 6.74
N ASN A 20 -9.23 -10.59 6.65
CA ASN A 20 -8.84 -11.61 7.64
C ASN A 20 -7.33 -11.84 7.68
N VAL A 21 -6.65 -11.71 6.54
CA VAL A 21 -5.19 -11.81 6.47
C VAL A 21 -4.54 -10.62 7.19
N PHE A 22 -5.03 -9.40 6.94
CA PHE A 22 -4.53 -8.22 7.65
C PHE A 22 -4.80 -8.29 9.15
N ASN A 23 -5.98 -8.78 9.56
CA ASN A 23 -6.32 -8.96 10.96
C ASN A 23 -5.44 -10.01 11.69
N SER A 24 -4.82 -10.93 10.95
CA SER A 24 -3.92 -11.93 11.53
C SER A 24 -2.53 -11.40 11.90
N PHE A 25 -2.24 -10.13 11.58
CA PHE A 25 -0.95 -9.52 11.86
C PHE A 25 -0.96 -8.80 13.21
N ASP A 26 0.10 -9.01 14.00
CA ASP A 26 0.36 -8.27 15.22
C ASP A 26 1.00 -6.91 14.87
N ALA A 27 0.18 -6.01 14.36
CA ALA A 27 0.61 -4.70 13.87
C ALA A 27 -0.55 -3.70 13.94
N ASP A 28 -0.26 -2.46 14.29
CA ASP A 28 -1.22 -1.36 14.21
C ASP A 28 -1.62 -1.12 12.74
N ILE A 29 -2.91 -0.91 12.47
CA ILE A 29 -3.44 -0.76 11.11
C ILE A 29 -3.96 0.66 10.91
N PHE A 30 -3.50 1.29 9.82
CA PHE A 30 -4.05 2.53 9.29
C PHE A 30 -4.58 2.29 7.88
N ILE A 31 -5.71 2.91 7.56
CA ILE A 31 -6.35 2.75 6.25
C ILE A 31 -6.65 4.12 5.65
N SER A 32 -6.33 4.28 4.35
CA SER A 32 -6.82 5.41 3.55
C SER A 32 -7.36 4.89 2.22
N THR A 33 -8.63 5.17 1.97
CA THR A 33 -9.36 4.69 0.79
C THR A 33 -10.35 5.74 0.30
N TRP A 34 -10.94 5.49 -0.87
CA TRP A 34 -12.08 6.26 -1.36
C TRP A 34 -13.39 5.74 -0.74
N ASP A 35 -14.36 6.63 -0.53
CA ASP A 35 -15.70 6.27 -0.04
C ASP A 35 -16.57 5.53 -1.05
N THR A 36 -16.08 5.41 -2.29
CA THR A 36 -16.76 4.72 -3.38
C THR A 36 -15.85 3.77 -4.13
N ASN A 37 -16.43 2.75 -4.73
CA ASN A 37 -15.75 1.76 -5.56
C ASN A 37 -16.41 1.71 -6.94
N ASP A 38 -16.23 2.75 -7.74
CA ASP A 38 -16.97 3.00 -8.99
C ASP A 38 -16.44 2.28 -10.24
N ARG A 39 -15.31 1.58 -10.14
CA ARG A 39 -14.68 0.95 -11.31
C ARG A 39 -15.33 -0.34 -11.79
N GLN A 40 -16.56 -0.63 -11.34
CA GLN A 40 -17.25 -1.88 -11.68
C GLN A 40 -17.52 -2.03 -13.17
N ASP A 41 -17.70 -0.94 -13.92
CA ASP A 41 -18.31 -1.00 -15.26
C ASP A 41 -17.29 -1.08 -16.41
N ASN A 42 -16.02 -0.73 -16.21
CA ASN A 42 -15.05 -0.57 -17.30
C ASN A 42 -13.84 -1.53 -17.26
N TYR A 43 -13.78 -2.44 -16.29
CA TYR A 43 -12.69 -3.42 -16.22
C TYR A 43 -13.22 -4.83 -16.50
N PRO A 44 -12.45 -5.69 -17.22
CA PRO A 44 -12.87 -7.06 -17.52
C PRO A 44 -13.06 -7.94 -16.28
N TYR A 45 -12.83 -7.40 -15.10
CA TYR A 45 -12.97 -8.10 -13.83
C TYR A 45 -14.12 -7.49 -13.05
N LYS A 46 -15.19 -8.24 -12.84
CA LYS A 46 -16.27 -7.88 -11.91
C LYS A 46 -15.65 -7.80 -10.51
N PHE A 47 -15.50 -6.60 -9.97
CA PHE A 47 -15.12 -6.42 -8.59
C PHE A 47 -16.30 -6.80 -7.69
N HIS A 48 -16.09 -7.80 -6.83
CA HIS A 48 -17.00 -8.04 -5.73
C HIS A 48 -16.67 -7.02 -4.62
N GLY A 49 -17.48 -6.01 -4.45
CA GLY A 49 -17.30 -5.00 -3.42
C GLY A 49 -18.49 -4.06 -3.33
N ASN A 50 -18.70 -3.48 -2.17
CA ASN A 50 -19.75 -2.50 -1.92
C ASN A 50 -19.48 -1.22 -2.72
N LYS A 51 -20.54 -0.63 -3.30
CA LYS A 51 -20.44 0.67 -3.96
C LYS A 51 -20.12 1.80 -2.99
N ASN A 52 -20.63 1.70 -1.76
CA ASN A 52 -20.37 2.64 -0.68
C ASN A 52 -19.38 2.03 0.29
N ILE A 53 -18.27 2.71 0.50
CA ILE A 53 -17.19 2.32 1.41
C ILE A 53 -17.26 3.24 2.62
N ASN A 54 -17.51 2.68 3.78
CA ASN A 54 -17.66 3.40 5.04
C ASN A 54 -17.04 2.60 6.21
N ASN A 55 -17.22 3.06 7.42
CA ASN A 55 -16.65 2.42 8.60
C ASN A 55 -17.05 0.94 8.77
N GLU A 56 -18.21 0.52 8.29
CA GLU A 56 -18.68 -0.87 8.43
C GLU A 56 -17.74 -1.87 7.72
N ILE A 57 -17.07 -1.45 6.64
CA ILE A 57 -16.18 -2.34 5.88
C ILE A 57 -14.94 -2.74 6.70
N VAL A 58 -14.54 -1.91 7.66
CA VAL A 58 -13.36 -2.15 8.50
C VAL A 58 -13.71 -2.75 9.86
N ASP A 59 -15.00 -2.94 10.15
CA ASP A 59 -15.47 -3.59 11.39
C ASP A 59 -14.86 -4.98 11.54
N GLY A 60 -14.41 -5.32 12.74
CA GLY A 60 -13.75 -6.59 13.06
C GLY A 60 -12.25 -6.63 12.70
N LEU A 61 -11.61 -5.49 12.43
CA LEU A 61 -10.17 -5.35 12.52
C LEU A 61 -9.76 -5.03 13.95
N ASP A 62 -9.11 -5.97 14.62
CA ASP A 62 -8.78 -5.86 16.05
C ASP A 62 -7.74 -4.77 16.34
N ASN A 63 -6.81 -4.55 15.42
CA ASN A 63 -5.68 -3.61 15.57
C ASN A 63 -5.85 -2.34 14.71
N LEU A 64 -7.07 -2.01 14.29
CA LEU A 64 -7.34 -0.78 13.56
C LEU A 64 -7.18 0.44 14.49
N ILE A 65 -6.27 1.33 14.15
CA ILE A 65 -6.05 2.58 14.86
C ILE A 65 -6.89 3.70 14.28
N GLU A 66 -6.82 3.90 12.95
CA GLU A 66 -7.59 4.94 12.27
C GLU A 66 -7.84 4.54 10.81
N ALA A 67 -9.04 4.84 10.31
CA ALA A 67 -9.41 4.70 8.90
C ALA A 67 -9.96 6.01 8.36
N GLU A 68 -9.60 6.35 7.13
CA GLU A 68 -10.08 7.53 6.41
C GLU A 68 -10.74 7.10 5.10
N PHE A 69 -11.93 7.62 4.87
CA PHE A 69 -12.73 7.40 3.67
C PHE A 69 -12.85 8.73 2.94
N LEU A 70 -12.11 8.88 1.86
CA LEU A 70 -12.04 10.14 1.13
C LEU A 70 -13.17 10.25 0.11
N PRO A 71 -13.85 11.41 0.04
CA PRO A 71 -15.00 11.58 -0.83
C PRO A 71 -14.60 11.57 -2.31
N LYS A 72 -15.51 11.09 -3.14
CA LYS A 72 -15.37 10.98 -4.60
C LYS A 72 -15.02 12.32 -5.27
N GLU A 73 -15.48 13.43 -4.71
CA GLU A 73 -15.16 14.78 -5.22
C GLU A 73 -13.66 15.07 -5.18
N ILE A 74 -12.93 14.50 -4.22
CA ILE A 74 -11.46 14.58 -4.19
C ILE A 74 -10.87 13.66 -5.25
N GLU A 75 -11.39 12.44 -5.37
CA GLU A 75 -10.93 11.49 -6.38
C GLU A 75 -11.05 12.04 -7.81
N SER A 76 -12.16 12.72 -8.10
CA SER A 76 -12.46 13.29 -9.43
C SER A 76 -11.48 14.36 -9.89
N LYS A 77 -10.72 14.97 -8.96
CA LYS A 77 -9.68 15.95 -9.29
C LYS A 77 -8.45 15.33 -9.96
N PHE A 78 -8.31 14.01 -9.90
CA PHE A 78 -7.17 13.32 -10.49
C PHE A 78 -7.52 12.77 -11.87
N THR A 79 -6.74 13.12 -12.87
CA THR A 79 -6.90 12.61 -14.24
C THR A 79 -6.44 11.15 -14.37
N PHE A 80 -5.42 10.76 -13.59
CA PHE A 80 -4.79 9.45 -13.68
C PHE A 80 -4.85 8.67 -12.38
N ASN A 81 -4.80 7.34 -12.47
CA ASN A 81 -4.90 6.44 -11.32
C ASN A 81 -3.67 6.46 -10.43
N ILE A 82 -2.50 6.69 -11.01
CA ILE A 82 -1.24 6.65 -10.26
C ILE A 82 -1.18 7.77 -9.21
N PRO A 83 -1.47 9.05 -9.55
CA PRO A 83 -1.58 10.11 -8.55
C PRO A 83 -2.63 9.83 -7.48
N LYS A 84 -3.78 9.22 -7.84
CA LYS A 84 -4.81 8.82 -6.87
C LYS A 84 -4.26 7.86 -5.81
N TYR A 85 -3.53 6.84 -6.24
CA TYR A 85 -2.94 5.85 -5.35
C TYR A 85 -1.88 6.48 -4.44
N TRP A 86 -0.99 7.31 -4.99
CA TRP A 86 0.04 8.00 -4.21
C TRP A 86 -0.54 9.00 -3.22
N TYR A 87 -1.66 9.63 -3.56
CA TYR A 87 -2.39 10.46 -2.63
C TYR A 87 -2.89 9.65 -1.42
N LEU A 88 -3.48 8.49 -1.65
CA LEU A 88 -3.92 7.60 -0.57
C LEU A 88 -2.74 7.11 0.29
N ILE A 89 -1.60 6.77 -0.31
CA ILE A 89 -0.38 6.44 0.43
C ILE A 89 0.03 7.59 1.35
N HIS A 90 0.06 8.81 0.81
CA HIS A 90 0.41 9.99 1.58
C HIS A 90 -0.57 10.22 2.74
N ARG A 91 -1.87 10.12 2.48
CA ARG A 91 -2.91 10.27 3.51
C ARG A 91 -2.79 9.23 4.60
N CYS A 92 -2.63 7.96 4.23
CA CYS A 92 -2.47 6.86 5.18
C CYS A 92 -1.25 7.07 6.09
N ASN A 93 -0.12 7.49 5.52
CA ASN A 93 1.07 7.81 6.31
C ASN A 93 0.87 9.02 7.24
N LEU A 94 0.04 9.99 6.88
CA LEU A 94 -0.31 11.10 7.78
C LEU A 94 -1.09 10.62 9.01
N LEU A 95 -2.00 9.65 8.86
CA LEU A 95 -2.70 9.04 10.00
C LEU A 95 -1.70 8.37 10.94
N LYS A 96 -0.77 7.58 10.39
CA LYS A 96 0.32 6.97 11.15
C LYS A 96 1.16 8.01 11.89
N THR A 97 1.60 9.06 11.20
CA THR A 97 2.43 10.12 11.79
C THR A 97 1.70 10.86 12.91
N LYS A 98 0.39 11.10 12.74
CA LYS A 98 -0.46 11.71 13.79
C LYS A 98 -0.47 10.85 15.05
N GLN A 99 -0.58 9.53 14.92
CA GLN A 99 -0.53 8.59 16.04
C GLN A 99 0.84 8.58 16.73
N GLU A 100 1.93 8.56 15.95
CA GLU A 100 3.30 8.63 16.49
C GLU A 100 3.52 9.90 17.31
N VAL A 101 3.05 11.05 16.82
CA VAL A 101 3.15 12.34 17.55
C VAL A 101 2.30 12.31 18.81
N LYS A 102 1.05 11.83 18.72
CA LYS A 102 0.12 11.75 19.85
C LYS A 102 0.67 10.91 20.99
N GLU A 103 1.26 9.75 20.67
CA GLU A 103 1.75 8.78 21.66
C GLU A 103 3.26 8.91 21.93
N ASN A 104 3.94 9.91 21.32
CA ASN A 104 5.37 10.21 21.46
C ASN A 104 6.29 9.00 21.23
N PHE A 105 6.13 8.32 20.10
CA PHE A 105 6.98 7.22 19.65
C PHE A 105 7.18 7.22 18.14
N LYS A 106 7.97 6.28 17.62
CA LYS A 106 8.11 5.95 16.21
C LYS A 106 7.93 4.44 16.00
N TYR A 107 7.29 4.07 14.88
CA TYR A 107 7.28 2.67 14.47
C TYR A 107 8.67 2.24 13.98
N ASP A 108 9.07 1.05 14.37
CA ASP A 108 10.34 0.46 13.91
C ASP A 108 10.25 0.00 12.46
N LEU A 109 9.07 -0.46 12.05
CA LEU A 109 8.77 -0.92 10.70
C LEU A 109 7.40 -0.41 10.25
N VAL A 110 7.37 0.18 9.07
CA VAL A 110 6.15 0.59 8.37
C VAL A 110 6.05 -0.17 7.06
N LEU A 111 4.99 -0.93 6.88
CA LEU A 111 4.64 -1.59 5.62
C LEU A 111 3.47 -0.85 4.96
N ILE A 112 3.71 -0.25 3.82
CA ILE A 112 2.65 0.31 2.96
C ILE A 112 2.22 -0.77 1.98
N THR A 113 0.91 -0.99 1.88
CA THR A 113 0.34 -2.03 1.03
C THR A 113 -1.01 -1.63 0.46
N ARG A 114 -1.50 -2.44 -0.49
CA ARG A 114 -2.83 -2.30 -1.09
C ARG A 114 -3.83 -3.26 -0.45
N PRO A 115 -5.13 -2.91 -0.46
CA PRO A 115 -6.17 -3.81 0.03
C PRO A 115 -6.29 -5.13 -0.75
N ASP A 116 -5.89 -5.16 -2.03
CA ASP A 116 -6.01 -6.31 -2.94
C ASP A 116 -4.76 -7.21 -2.96
N VAL A 117 -3.97 -7.19 -1.88
CA VAL A 117 -2.76 -8.02 -1.76
C VAL A 117 -2.94 -9.06 -0.66
N LEU A 118 -2.66 -10.32 -0.99
CA LEU A 118 -2.59 -11.41 -0.02
C LEU A 118 -1.15 -11.64 0.42
N TYR A 119 -0.99 -11.82 1.70
CA TYR A 119 0.28 -12.16 2.33
C TYR A 119 0.28 -13.57 2.87
N GLY A 120 1.37 -14.29 2.64
CA GLY A 120 1.59 -15.61 3.24
C GLY A 120 1.88 -15.50 4.74
N LYS A 121 1.59 -16.59 5.46
CA LYS A 121 1.94 -16.71 6.88
C LYS A 121 3.45 -16.53 7.08
N GLY A 122 3.83 -15.73 8.05
CA GLY A 122 5.24 -15.47 8.40
C GLY A 122 5.87 -14.26 7.71
N LEU A 123 5.07 -13.43 7.01
CA LEU A 123 5.56 -12.17 6.43
C LEU A 123 6.42 -11.38 7.42
N PHE A 124 5.93 -11.10 8.62
CA PHE A 124 6.66 -10.29 9.61
C PHE A 124 7.88 -10.98 10.21
N LYS A 125 7.92 -12.32 10.24
CA LYS A 125 9.14 -13.04 10.63
C LYS A 125 10.27 -12.81 9.62
N SER A 126 9.93 -12.67 8.34
CA SER A 126 10.89 -12.36 7.28
C SER A 126 11.35 -10.89 7.29
N LEU A 127 10.60 -10.00 7.94
CA LEU A 127 10.92 -8.58 8.08
C LEU A 127 11.72 -8.25 9.35
N SER A 128 12.13 -9.23 10.13
CA SER A 128 12.88 -9.05 11.38
C SER A 128 14.35 -8.65 11.22
N HIS A 129 14.81 -8.41 9.99
CA HIS A 129 16.16 -7.93 9.73
C HIS A 129 16.30 -6.44 10.05
N LYS A 130 17.54 -6.03 10.33
CA LYS A 130 17.85 -4.61 10.52
C LYS A 130 17.54 -3.83 9.23
N LEU A 131 16.67 -2.82 9.35
CA LEU A 131 16.36 -1.90 8.27
C LEU A 131 17.43 -0.82 8.19
N ASP A 132 17.91 -0.53 6.99
CA ASP A 132 18.80 0.60 6.76
C ASP A 132 17.96 1.89 6.66
N GLU A 133 18.47 2.95 7.27
CA GLU A 133 17.89 4.27 7.14
C GLU A 133 17.97 4.76 5.68
N LEU A 134 16.98 5.53 5.27
CA LEU A 134 16.83 6.03 3.90
C LEU A 134 16.77 4.93 2.83
N CYS A 135 16.44 3.69 3.22
CA CYS A 135 16.27 2.59 2.30
C CYS A 135 14.82 2.10 2.28
N VAL A 136 14.19 2.13 1.11
CA VAL A 136 12.86 1.57 0.87
C VAL A 136 13.00 0.19 0.25
N TYR A 137 12.40 -0.81 0.90
CA TYR A 137 12.42 -2.19 0.42
C TYR A 137 11.10 -2.48 -0.31
N SER A 138 11.20 -3.03 -1.51
CA SER A 138 10.02 -3.41 -2.31
C SER A 138 10.02 -4.88 -2.67
N SER A 139 8.83 -5.48 -2.71
CA SER A 139 8.63 -6.89 -3.05
C SER A 139 8.87 -7.23 -4.51
N GLU A 140 8.81 -6.24 -5.39
CA GLU A 140 8.88 -6.44 -6.83
C GLU A 140 9.93 -5.51 -7.45
N ILE A 141 11.20 -5.92 -7.37
CA ILE A 141 12.23 -5.34 -8.22
C ILE A 141 12.34 -6.23 -9.45
N ASN A 142 11.55 -5.98 -10.47
CA ASN A 142 11.76 -6.57 -11.78
C ASN A 142 12.87 -5.78 -12.48
N LEU A 143 14.13 -6.19 -12.23
CA LEU A 143 15.33 -5.67 -12.85
C LEU A 143 15.44 -6.10 -14.31
N LYS A 144 14.41 -5.92 -15.13
CA LYS A 144 14.58 -5.93 -16.57
C LYS A 144 15.19 -4.60 -16.97
N GLU A 145 16.46 -4.62 -17.25
CA GLU A 145 17.30 -3.47 -17.59
C GLU A 145 16.74 -2.56 -18.70
N GLU A 146 15.82 -3.07 -19.52
CA GLU A 146 15.23 -2.36 -20.66
C GLU A 146 14.25 -1.22 -20.31
N PHE A 147 13.76 -1.17 -19.07
CA PHE A 147 12.84 -0.12 -18.60
C PHE A 147 13.29 0.51 -17.28
N TYR A 148 14.56 0.87 -17.17
CA TYR A 148 15.08 1.52 -15.96
C TYR A 148 14.71 0.80 -14.64
N GLY A 149 14.68 -0.53 -14.69
CA GLY A 149 14.77 -1.42 -13.54
C GLY A 149 13.70 -1.38 -12.47
N LEU A 150 12.54 -0.77 -12.69
CA LEU A 150 11.64 -0.41 -11.60
C LEU A 150 10.21 -0.85 -11.85
N GLY A 151 10.06 -2.17 -11.85
CA GLY A 151 8.76 -2.80 -11.76
C GLY A 151 8.15 -2.63 -10.36
N THR A 152 6.99 -2.09 -10.32
CA THR A 152 5.89 -2.27 -9.39
C THR A 152 6.19 -2.20 -7.89
N MET A 153 6.57 -1.03 -7.39
CA MET A 153 6.41 -0.69 -5.96
C MET A 153 4.93 -0.55 -5.57
N ASP A 154 4.00 -0.96 -6.43
CA ASP A 154 2.57 -0.73 -6.23
C ASP A 154 1.90 -1.77 -5.32
N ALA A 155 2.53 -2.90 -5.03
CA ALA A 155 1.95 -3.94 -4.18
C ALA A 155 2.32 -3.76 -2.71
N ALA A 156 3.60 -3.57 -2.42
CA ALA A 156 4.10 -3.38 -1.06
C ALA A 156 5.47 -2.70 -1.05
N ALA A 157 5.63 -1.77 -0.12
CA ALA A 157 6.91 -1.12 0.19
C ALA A 157 7.06 -0.98 1.70
N TYR A 158 8.27 -1.17 2.24
CA TYR A 158 8.50 -1.05 3.66
C TYR A 158 9.86 -0.43 3.98
N GLY A 159 9.98 0.09 5.19
CA GLY A 159 11.18 0.72 5.72
C GLY A 159 10.99 1.18 7.16
N THR A 160 11.95 1.93 7.68
CA THR A 160 11.77 2.62 8.96
C THR A 160 10.68 3.69 8.86
N SER A 161 10.10 4.11 9.98
CA SER A 161 9.06 5.15 9.95
C SER A 161 9.56 6.42 9.27
N SER A 162 10.76 6.89 9.61
CA SER A 162 11.34 8.10 9.02
C SER A 162 11.52 7.98 7.50
N THR A 163 12.00 6.83 7.04
CA THR A 163 12.14 6.53 5.61
C THR A 163 10.80 6.55 4.90
N MET A 164 9.77 5.95 5.50
CA MET A 164 8.45 5.88 4.89
C MET A 164 7.70 7.22 4.95
N ASP A 165 8.03 8.11 5.89
CA ASP A 165 7.57 9.51 5.89
C ASP A 165 8.06 10.24 4.63
N ILE A 166 9.37 10.11 4.33
CA ILE A 166 9.97 10.70 3.12
C ILE A 166 9.37 10.05 1.86
N PHE A 167 9.27 8.72 1.83
CA PHE A 167 8.70 7.97 0.71
C PHE A 167 7.27 8.40 0.38
N SER A 168 6.41 8.50 1.38
CA SER A 168 5.02 8.91 1.18
C SER A 168 4.88 10.38 0.75
N SER A 169 5.86 11.23 1.09
CA SER A 169 5.89 12.64 0.69
C SER A 169 6.19 12.83 -0.80
N LEU A 170 6.64 11.79 -1.50
CA LEU A 170 6.83 11.79 -2.96
C LEU A 170 5.58 12.26 -3.70
N TYR A 171 4.39 11.98 -3.17
CA TYR A 171 3.16 12.50 -3.73
C TYR A 171 3.21 14.02 -3.92
N LYS A 172 3.64 14.75 -2.91
CA LYS A 172 3.70 16.23 -2.96
C LYS A 172 4.71 16.74 -3.98
N HIS A 173 5.83 16.06 -4.11
CA HIS A 173 6.90 16.49 -4.99
C HIS A 173 6.70 16.07 -6.44
N THR A 174 6.03 14.93 -6.65
CA THR A 174 5.91 14.33 -7.99
C THR A 174 4.60 14.67 -8.69
N PHE A 175 3.50 14.75 -7.95
CA PHE A 175 2.16 14.82 -8.55
C PHE A 175 1.42 16.12 -8.26
N MET A 176 1.93 16.96 -7.36
CA MET A 176 1.36 18.30 -7.12
C MET A 176 1.94 19.39 -8.04
N SER A 177 3.05 19.13 -8.72
CA SER A 177 3.54 20.06 -9.74
C SER A 177 2.78 19.83 -11.05
N ASP A 178 2.36 20.90 -11.72
CA ASP A 178 1.63 20.84 -12.99
C ASP A 178 2.38 20.05 -14.07
N ASP A 179 3.72 20.07 -14.01
CA ASP A 179 4.60 19.37 -14.94
C ASP A 179 4.46 17.83 -14.86
N PHE A 180 4.06 17.27 -13.73
CA PHE A 180 3.97 15.82 -13.51
C PHE A 180 2.60 15.21 -13.71
N ASN A 181 1.54 16.01 -13.77
CA ASN A 181 0.23 15.54 -14.21
C ASN A 181 0.23 15.02 -15.65
N MET A 182 1.29 15.29 -16.39
CA MET A 182 1.47 14.91 -17.79
C MET A 182 2.22 13.58 -18.00
N ILE A 183 2.78 12.95 -16.94
CA ILE A 183 3.60 11.74 -17.11
C ILE A 183 2.77 10.49 -16.81
N PRO A 184 2.32 9.76 -17.85
CA PRO A 184 1.52 8.53 -17.66
C PRO A 184 2.33 7.36 -17.08
N MET A 185 3.65 7.50 -16.92
CA MET A 185 4.59 6.42 -16.53
C MET A 185 5.01 6.52 -15.06
N GLY A 186 4.07 6.61 -14.11
CA GLY A 186 4.37 6.77 -12.69
C GLY A 186 5.30 5.73 -12.08
N HIS A 187 5.34 4.52 -12.63
CA HIS A 187 6.24 3.47 -12.14
C HIS A 187 7.72 3.73 -12.44
N SER A 188 8.06 4.47 -13.48
CA SER A 188 9.46 4.81 -13.82
C SER A 188 9.91 6.12 -13.19
N VAL A 189 9.00 7.04 -12.91
CA VAL A 189 9.30 8.35 -12.32
C VAL A 189 9.68 8.23 -10.85
N ILE A 190 9.01 7.36 -10.11
CA ILE A 190 9.19 7.21 -8.68
C ILE A 190 10.63 6.88 -8.27
N PRO A 191 11.30 5.93 -8.88
CA PRO A 191 12.68 5.61 -8.55
C PRO A 191 13.67 6.72 -8.87
N PHE A 192 13.40 7.44 -9.94
CA PHE A 192 14.18 8.62 -10.28
C PHE A 192 14.09 9.67 -9.17
N TYR A 193 12.87 9.95 -8.70
CA TYR A 193 12.64 10.87 -7.59
C TYR A 193 13.20 10.37 -6.27
N MET A 194 13.05 9.08 -5.96
CA MET A 194 13.66 8.49 -4.76
C MET A 194 15.15 8.76 -4.73
N LYS A 195 15.82 8.51 -5.85
CA LYS A 195 17.25 8.81 -5.98
C LYS A 195 17.55 10.30 -5.80
N TYR A 196 16.72 11.16 -6.38
CA TYR A 196 16.87 12.61 -6.30
C TYR A 196 16.76 13.13 -4.85
N ILE A 197 15.86 12.58 -4.05
CA ILE A 197 15.67 12.95 -2.63
C ILE A 197 16.53 12.12 -1.65
N GLY A 198 17.48 11.32 -2.16
CA GLY A 198 18.42 10.56 -1.35
C GLY A 198 17.87 9.27 -0.75
N LEU A 199 16.74 8.75 -1.25
CA LEU A 199 16.24 7.44 -0.87
C LEU A 199 16.88 6.35 -1.73
N ASN A 200 17.36 5.30 -1.07
CA ASN A 200 17.86 4.10 -1.72
C ASN A 200 16.75 3.05 -1.87
N MET A 201 16.95 2.15 -2.83
CA MET A 201 16.10 0.98 -3.00
C MET A 201 16.83 -0.25 -2.49
N GLY A 202 16.24 -0.92 -1.50
CA GLY A 202 16.70 -2.20 -0.99
C GLY A 202 15.98 -3.38 -1.65
N LYS A 203 16.70 -4.48 -1.82
CA LYS A 203 16.08 -5.74 -2.21
C LYS A 203 15.23 -6.24 -1.05
N SER A 204 13.94 -6.40 -1.29
CA SER A 204 13.05 -6.98 -0.30
C SER A 204 13.51 -8.38 0.12
N GLN A 205 13.48 -8.64 1.41
CA GLN A 205 13.64 -9.99 1.94
C GLN A 205 12.30 -10.76 1.97
N ILE A 206 11.20 -10.07 1.65
CA ILE A 206 9.92 -10.76 1.46
C ILE A 206 10.03 -11.60 0.20
N SER A 207 9.94 -12.92 0.38
CA SER A 207 9.86 -13.83 -0.76
C SER A 207 8.67 -13.42 -1.64
N GLN A 208 8.88 -13.33 -2.95
CA GLN A 208 7.80 -13.04 -3.90
C GLN A 208 6.62 -14.01 -3.78
N ASN A 209 6.88 -15.23 -3.30
CA ASN A 209 5.85 -16.23 -3.04
C ASN A 209 4.93 -15.88 -1.84
N LEU A 210 5.33 -14.92 -1.00
CA LEU A 210 4.52 -14.47 0.14
C LEU A 210 3.62 -13.27 -0.19
N ILE A 211 3.74 -12.71 -1.39
CA ILE A 211 2.94 -11.57 -1.82
C ILE A 211 2.22 -11.91 -3.10
N ASN A 212 0.91 -12.01 -3.02
CA ASN A 212 0.07 -12.32 -4.17
C ASN A 212 -0.99 -11.23 -4.36
N LYS A 213 -0.87 -10.48 -5.44
CA LYS A 213 -1.89 -9.52 -5.85
C LYS A 213 -3.06 -10.27 -6.45
N ILE A 214 -4.24 -10.10 -5.87
CA ILE A 214 -5.46 -10.72 -6.39
C ILE A 214 -5.90 -9.93 -7.62
N ARG A 215 -5.83 -10.59 -8.76
CA ARG A 215 -6.33 -10.03 -10.04
C ARG A 215 -7.66 -10.65 -10.47
N LYS A 216 -7.95 -11.86 -10.00
CA LYS A 216 -9.16 -12.62 -10.33
C LYS A 216 -9.59 -13.47 -9.12
N PRO A 217 -10.90 -13.64 -8.89
CA PRO A 217 -11.41 -14.48 -7.81
C PRO A 217 -10.88 -15.92 -7.83
N GLU A 218 -10.64 -16.47 -9.03
CA GLU A 218 -10.16 -17.84 -9.19
C GLU A 218 -8.72 -18.02 -8.66
N GLN A 219 -7.91 -16.94 -8.65
CA GLN A 219 -6.56 -16.97 -8.08
C GLN A 219 -6.60 -17.20 -6.57
N PHE A 220 -7.61 -16.64 -5.91
CA PHE A 220 -7.80 -16.83 -4.48
C PHE A 220 -8.07 -18.30 -4.12
N LYS A 221 -9.01 -18.95 -4.81
CA LYS A 221 -9.32 -20.37 -4.58
C LYS A 221 -8.08 -21.25 -4.72
N LYS A 222 -7.20 -20.94 -5.67
CA LYS A 222 -5.95 -21.67 -5.89
C LYS A 222 -4.91 -21.44 -4.78
N LEU A 223 -4.92 -20.25 -4.16
CA LEU A 223 -3.93 -19.87 -3.14
C LEU A 223 -4.26 -20.40 -1.74
N ILE A 224 -5.55 -20.45 -1.40
CA ILE A 224 -5.99 -20.95 -0.07
C ILE A 224 -6.33 -22.45 -0.05
N GLY A 225 -6.31 -23.11 -1.23
CA GLY A 225 -6.82 -24.46 -1.36
C GLY A 225 -8.33 -24.54 -1.16
N ASP A 226 -8.94 -25.69 -1.41
CA ASP A 226 -10.37 -25.95 -1.18
C ASP A 226 -10.74 -26.03 0.32
N THR A 227 -10.06 -25.29 1.18
CA THR A 227 -10.49 -25.16 2.57
C THR A 227 -11.77 -24.36 2.60
N ASN A 228 -12.87 -25.06 2.83
CA ASN A 228 -14.16 -24.47 3.15
C ASN A 228 -13.99 -23.43 4.27
N VAL A 229 -14.02 -22.15 3.93
CA VAL A 229 -14.21 -21.03 4.84
C VAL A 229 -15.61 -20.51 4.62
#